data_d7c992cdef1fd17350547b9639ee4b51
#
_entry.id   d7c992cdef1fd17350547b9639ee4b51
#
_cell.length_a   1.000
_cell.length_b   1.000
_cell.length_c   1.000
_cell.angle_alpha   90.00
_cell.angle_beta   90.00
_cell.angle_gamma   90.00
#
_symmetry.space_group_name_H-M   'P 1'
#
loop_
_entity.id
_entity.type
_entity.pdbx_description
1 polymer ?
#
loop_
_entity_poly.entity_id
_entity_poly.type
_entity_poly.pdbx_seq_one_letter_code
_entity_poly.pdbx_strand_id
1 'polypeptide(L)'
;MKKILQSVGFMTTVFAVFGIALGTLAYISGSWAQSQLITDAGGAVEFGPVFIAVAYLQTAVIIFFLGPVIAAVAAAILSSVFATPKTAFITGGGASLIGFYIMSVIALGVLVLSKGANGQQAFSFGQALVPMLLAGIPTAIMGSLLSALSSALD
;
A
#
# COMPACT_ATOMS: atom_id res chain seq x y z
N MET A 1 27.60 1.89 4.19
CA MET A 1 26.46 2.60 4.82
C MET A 1 25.71 3.52 3.85
N LYS A 2 26.38 4.44 3.11
CA LYS A 2 25.70 5.39 2.21
C LYS A 2 24.83 4.71 1.14
N LYS A 3 25.31 3.63 0.49
CA LYS A 3 24.54 2.88 -0.53
C LYS A 3 23.30 2.20 0.04
N ILE A 4 23.38 1.62 1.22
CA ILE A 4 22.24 0.99 1.90
C ILE A 4 21.14 2.03 2.18
N LEU A 5 21.53 3.20 2.71
CA LEU A 5 20.57 4.28 2.99
C LEU A 5 19.90 4.77 1.70
N GLN A 6 20.64 4.88 0.60
CA GLN A 6 20.10 5.25 -0.69
C GLN A 6 19.10 4.20 -1.22
N SER A 7 19.40 2.90 -1.05
CA SER A 7 18.51 1.81 -1.46
C SER A 7 17.21 1.82 -0.65
N VAL A 8 17.31 1.99 0.66
CA VAL A 8 16.13 2.11 1.54
C VAL A 8 15.29 3.33 1.14
N GLY A 9 15.94 4.48 0.92
CA GLY A 9 15.28 5.70 0.48
C GLY A 9 14.56 5.53 -0.86
N PHE A 10 15.21 4.88 -1.83
CA PHE A 10 14.59 4.59 -3.14
C PHE A 10 13.35 3.70 -2.99
N MET A 11 13.46 2.57 -2.28
CA MET A 11 12.32 1.68 -2.05
C MET A 11 11.16 2.39 -1.36
N THR A 12 11.46 3.14 -0.29
CA THR A 12 10.45 3.92 0.44
C THR A 12 9.76 4.94 -0.46
N THR A 13 10.51 5.63 -1.33
CA THR A 13 9.94 6.59 -2.29
C THR A 13 9.03 5.90 -3.29
N VAL A 14 9.42 4.75 -3.85
CA VAL A 14 8.59 3.97 -4.77
C VAL A 14 7.27 3.61 -4.10
N PHE A 15 7.33 3.04 -2.91
CA PHE A 15 6.12 2.69 -2.17
C PHE A 15 5.25 3.91 -1.83
N ALA A 16 5.85 5.05 -1.47
CA ALA A 16 5.11 6.28 -1.18
C ALA A 16 4.36 6.81 -2.41
N VAL A 17 5.00 6.79 -3.58
CA VAL A 17 4.36 7.18 -4.86
C VAL A 17 3.18 6.28 -5.17
N PHE A 18 3.34 4.96 -5.03
CA PHE A 18 2.22 4.03 -5.18
C PHE A 18 1.12 4.27 -4.16
N GLY A 19 1.46 4.61 -2.91
CA GLY A 19 0.49 4.96 -1.88
C GLY A 19 -0.36 6.17 -2.26
N ILE A 20 0.26 7.23 -2.77
CA ILE A 20 -0.43 8.43 -3.26
C ILE A 20 -1.32 8.07 -4.46
N ALA A 21 -0.80 7.32 -5.43
CA ALA A 21 -1.55 6.93 -6.62
C ALA A 21 -2.79 6.10 -6.26
N LEU A 22 -2.63 5.08 -5.40
CA LEU A 22 -3.73 4.23 -4.95
C LEU A 22 -4.78 5.01 -4.15
N GLY A 23 -4.35 5.87 -3.22
CA GLY A 23 -5.25 6.72 -2.45
C GLY A 23 -6.04 7.67 -3.34
N THR A 24 -5.39 8.28 -4.31
CA THR A 24 -6.04 9.20 -5.27
C THR A 24 -7.02 8.45 -6.18
N LEU A 25 -6.64 7.29 -6.71
CA LEU A 25 -7.54 6.46 -7.53
C LEU A 25 -8.77 6.00 -6.73
N ALA A 26 -8.57 5.58 -5.49
CA ALA A 26 -9.67 5.17 -4.62
C ALA A 26 -10.62 6.34 -4.31
N TYR A 27 -10.07 7.54 -4.11
CA TYR A 27 -10.87 8.76 -3.94
C TYR A 27 -11.70 9.08 -5.18
N ILE A 28 -11.07 9.12 -6.36
CA ILE A 28 -11.75 9.42 -7.62
C ILE A 28 -12.82 8.37 -7.93
N SER A 29 -12.48 7.08 -7.78
CA SER A 29 -13.43 5.98 -8.01
C SER A 29 -14.62 6.03 -7.06
N GLY A 30 -14.36 6.32 -5.78
CA GLY A 30 -15.40 6.46 -4.76
C GLY A 30 -16.32 7.64 -5.03
N SER A 31 -15.77 8.81 -5.38
CA SER A 31 -16.56 10.01 -5.68
C SER A 31 -17.37 9.85 -6.96
N TRP A 32 -16.80 9.23 -8.00
CA TRP A 32 -17.51 8.91 -9.23
C TRP A 32 -18.66 7.94 -8.98
N ALA A 33 -18.44 6.86 -8.25
CA ALA A 33 -19.47 5.89 -7.92
C ALA A 33 -20.61 6.54 -7.13
N GLN A 34 -20.30 7.42 -6.17
CA GLN A 34 -21.31 8.19 -5.44
C GLN A 34 -22.15 9.06 -6.37
N SER A 35 -21.54 9.79 -7.31
CA SER A 35 -22.27 10.66 -8.24
C SER A 35 -23.19 9.91 -9.19
N GLN A 36 -22.88 8.65 -9.55
CA GLN A 36 -23.69 7.86 -10.47
C GLN A 36 -24.81 7.07 -9.77
N LEU A 37 -24.62 6.73 -8.49
CA LEU A 37 -25.49 5.78 -7.80
C LEU A 37 -26.41 6.43 -6.76
N ILE A 38 -26.22 7.72 -6.48
CA ILE A 38 -27.07 8.49 -5.54
C ILE A 38 -28.13 9.33 -6.31
N THR A 39 -28.26 9.20 -7.63
CA THR A 39 -29.32 9.86 -8.39
C THR A 39 -30.67 9.28 -8.00
N ASP A 40 -31.44 10.06 -7.18
CA ASP A 40 -32.90 10.00 -7.04
C ASP A 40 -33.56 8.67 -6.68
N ALA A 41 -33.06 7.95 -5.71
CA ALA A 41 -33.91 7.00 -5.01
C ALA A 41 -34.64 7.76 -3.86
N GLY A 42 -35.77 8.32 -4.16
CA GLY A 42 -36.70 8.89 -3.17
C GLY A 42 -37.28 7.85 -2.22
N GLY A 43 -36.44 7.06 -1.61
CA GLY A 43 -36.80 5.99 -0.69
C GLY A 43 -35.59 5.40 0.04
N ALA A 44 -35.38 5.83 1.25
CA ALA A 44 -35.03 5.09 2.46
C ALA A 44 -33.77 4.20 2.54
N VAL A 45 -32.90 4.07 1.55
CA VAL A 45 -31.64 3.34 1.72
C VAL A 45 -30.47 4.23 1.31
N GLU A 46 -29.77 4.76 2.30
CA GLU A 46 -28.52 5.49 2.09
C GLU A 46 -27.41 4.50 1.69
N PHE A 47 -27.25 4.26 0.40
CA PHE A 47 -26.16 3.43 -0.13
C PHE A 47 -24.77 4.07 0.01
N GLY A 48 -24.68 5.36 0.30
CA GLY A 48 -23.42 6.09 0.44
C GLY A 48 -22.40 5.43 1.39
N PRO A 49 -22.77 5.07 2.64
CA PRO A 49 -21.85 4.41 3.57
C PRO A 49 -21.37 3.05 3.07
N VAL A 50 -22.20 2.29 2.38
CA VAL A 50 -21.86 0.97 1.82
C VAL A 50 -20.82 1.11 0.72
N PHE A 51 -20.98 2.06 -0.21
CA PHE A 51 -19.99 2.30 -1.27
C PHE A 51 -18.65 2.74 -0.73
N ILE A 52 -18.67 3.55 0.31
CA ILE A 52 -17.45 3.97 0.96
C ILE A 52 -16.75 2.78 1.61
N ALA A 53 -17.48 1.91 2.30
CA ALA A 53 -16.92 0.69 2.88
C ALA A 53 -16.33 -0.25 1.81
N VAL A 54 -17.02 -0.41 0.68
CA VAL A 54 -16.53 -1.20 -0.46
C VAL A 54 -15.27 -0.60 -1.05
N ALA A 55 -15.19 0.72 -1.24
CA ALA A 55 -13.99 1.39 -1.74
C ALA A 55 -12.78 1.19 -0.81
N TYR A 56 -13.00 1.23 0.52
CA TYR A 56 -11.94 0.91 1.49
C TYR A 56 -11.47 -0.52 1.39
N LEU A 57 -12.41 -1.46 1.38
CA LEU A 57 -12.10 -2.88 1.28
C LEU A 57 -11.32 -3.18 -0.01
N GLN A 58 -11.78 -2.66 -1.13
CA GLN A 58 -11.12 -2.81 -2.43
C GLN A 58 -9.71 -2.22 -2.41
N THR A 59 -9.54 -1.02 -1.86
CA THR A 59 -8.22 -0.39 -1.75
C THR A 59 -7.29 -1.20 -0.85
N ALA A 60 -7.77 -1.70 0.29
CA ALA A 60 -6.98 -2.54 1.17
C ALA A 60 -6.54 -3.84 0.48
N VAL A 61 -7.44 -4.51 -0.24
CA VAL A 61 -7.13 -5.72 -1.01
C VAL A 61 -6.07 -5.44 -2.07
N ILE A 62 -6.20 -4.35 -2.82
CA ILE A 62 -5.21 -3.95 -3.84
C ILE A 62 -3.84 -3.70 -3.19
N ILE A 63 -3.78 -2.98 -2.07
CA ILE A 63 -2.54 -2.72 -1.32
C ILE A 63 -1.89 -4.03 -0.89
N PHE A 64 -2.66 -5.00 -0.39
CA PHE A 64 -2.13 -6.27 0.10
C PHE A 64 -1.52 -7.12 -1.01
N PHE A 65 -2.10 -7.10 -2.21
CA PHE A 65 -1.55 -7.79 -3.37
C PHE A 65 -0.40 -7.02 -4.02
N LEU A 66 -0.51 -5.71 -4.12
CA LEU A 66 0.48 -4.89 -4.80
C LEU A 66 1.77 -4.73 -3.99
N GLY A 67 1.67 -4.74 -2.67
CA GLY A 67 2.83 -4.62 -1.78
C GLY A 67 3.94 -5.63 -2.06
N PRO A 68 3.65 -6.95 -2.04
CA PRO A 68 4.63 -7.98 -2.39
C PRO A 68 5.18 -7.85 -3.81
N VAL A 69 4.35 -7.46 -4.78
CA VAL A 69 4.77 -7.28 -6.18
C VAL A 69 5.76 -6.11 -6.32
N ILE A 70 5.43 -4.96 -5.72
CA ILE A 70 6.34 -3.79 -5.71
C ILE A 70 7.64 -4.15 -5.00
N ALA A 71 7.57 -4.85 -3.85
CA ALA A 71 8.74 -5.29 -3.13
C ALA A 71 9.64 -6.18 -4.00
N ALA A 72 9.03 -7.12 -4.72
CA ALA A 72 9.73 -8.02 -5.62
C ALA A 72 10.49 -7.27 -6.73
N VAL A 73 9.80 -6.39 -7.43
CA VAL A 73 10.38 -5.62 -8.54
C VAL A 73 11.45 -4.66 -8.05
N ALA A 74 11.17 -3.90 -7.00
CA ALA A 74 12.14 -2.94 -6.45
C ALA A 74 13.38 -3.65 -5.88
N ALA A 75 13.20 -4.80 -5.24
CA ALA A 75 14.28 -5.64 -4.74
C ALA A 75 15.17 -6.17 -5.86
N ALA A 76 14.59 -6.63 -6.96
CA ALA A 76 15.34 -7.10 -8.12
C ALA A 76 16.19 -5.99 -8.77
N ILE A 77 15.63 -4.77 -8.88
CA ILE A 77 16.34 -3.60 -9.43
C ILE A 77 17.54 -3.20 -8.56
N LEU A 78 17.38 -3.30 -7.23
CA LEU A 78 18.40 -2.86 -6.28
C LEU A 78 19.45 -3.91 -5.93
N SER A 79 19.30 -5.15 -6.40
CA SER A 79 20.17 -6.26 -6.06
C SER A 79 21.65 -5.99 -6.35
N SER A 80 21.97 -5.39 -7.49
CA SER A 80 23.32 -5.02 -7.91
C SER A 80 24.03 -4.01 -7.01
N VAL A 81 23.31 -3.38 -6.11
CA VAL A 81 23.87 -2.39 -5.16
C VAL A 81 24.45 -3.07 -3.91
N PHE A 82 24.02 -4.30 -3.61
CA PHE A 82 24.41 -5.00 -2.39
C PHE A 82 25.67 -5.84 -2.58
N ALA A 83 26.59 -5.74 -1.62
CA ALA A 83 27.86 -6.45 -1.69
C ALA A 83 27.76 -7.96 -1.37
N THR A 84 26.71 -8.38 -0.67
CA THR A 84 26.50 -9.78 -0.27
C THR A 84 25.01 -10.12 -0.22
N PRO A 85 24.63 -11.38 -0.54
CA PRO A 85 23.24 -11.83 -0.45
C PRO A 85 22.61 -11.66 0.93
N LYS A 86 23.42 -11.80 2.00
CA LYS A 86 22.96 -11.60 3.38
C LYS A 86 22.55 -10.14 3.63
N THR A 87 23.36 -9.19 3.18
CA THR A 87 23.05 -7.76 3.30
C THR A 87 21.83 -7.42 2.45
N ALA A 88 21.74 -7.97 1.23
CA ALA A 88 20.60 -7.81 0.35
C ALA A 88 19.30 -8.31 1.02
N PHE A 89 19.32 -9.51 1.60
CA PHE A 89 18.19 -10.09 2.30
C PHE A 89 17.65 -9.18 3.42
N ILE A 90 18.52 -8.76 4.32
CA ILE A 90 18.12 -7.94 5.47
C ILE A 90 17.63 -6.55 5.03
N THR A 91 18.38 -5.92 4.12
CA THR A 91 18.05 -4.56 3.67
C THR A 91 16.81 -4.55 2.78
N GLY A 92 16.69 -5.51 1.85
CA GLY A 92 15.54 -5.64 0.97
C GLY A 92 14.25 -5.91 1.74
N GLY A 93 14.28 -6.84 2.69
CA GLY A 93 13.13 -7.14 3.53
C GLY A 93 12.72 -5.98 4.44
N GLY A 94 13.68 -5.38 5.13
CA GLY A 94 13.43 -4.24 6.02
C GLY A 94 12.90 -3.01 5.27
N ALA A 95 13.50 -2.68 4.12
CA ALA A 95 13.06 -1.56 3.29
C ALA A 95 11.67 -1.79 2.69
N SER A 96 11.36 -3.03 2.27
CA SER A 96 10.04 -3.41 1.76
C SER A 96 8.96 -3.31 2.83
N LEU A 97 9.27 -3.74 4.05
CA LEU A 97 8.35 -3.67 5.18
C LEU A 97 8.00 -2.21 5.53
N ILE A 98 9.02 -1.37 5.68
CA ILE A 98 8.86 0.05 5.97
C ILE A 98 8.09 0.74 4.83
N GLY A 99 8.50 0.49 3.59
CA GLY A 99 7.86 1.04 2.40
C GLY A 99 6.39 0.65 2.31
N PHE A 100 6.06 -0.61 2.54
CA PHE A 100 4.69 -1.11 2.55
C PHE A 100 3.80 -0.39 3.58
N TYR A 101 4.30 -0.19 4.80
CA TYR A 101 3.51 0.53 5.80
C TYR A 101 3.33 2.01 5.45
N ILE A 102 4.35 2.65 4.90
CA ILE A 102 4.23 4.04 4.39
C ILE A 102 3.19 4.11 3.27
N MET A 103 3.24 3.22 2.29
CA MET A 103 2.25 3.12 1.21
C MET A 103 0.83 2.96 1.77
N SER A 104 0.65 2.03 2.71
CA SER A 104 -0.65 1.73 3.30
C SER A 104 -1.21 2.93 4.07
N VAL A 105 -0.37 3.57 4.89
CA VAL A 105 -0.78 4.76 5.66
C VAL A 105 -1.14 5.93 4.74
N ILE A 106 -0.36 6.17 3.68
CA ILE A 106 -0.65 7.23 2.71
C ILE A 106 -1.96 6.93 1.97
N ALA A 107 -2.13 5.72 1.43
CA ALA A 107 -3.31 5.37 0.65
C ALA A 107 -4.60 5.44 1.49
N LEU A 108 -4.58 4.86 2.70
CA LEU A 108 -5.71 4.93 3.62
C LEU A 108 -5.91 6.35 4.18
N GLY A 109 -4.83 7.09 4.40
CA GLY A 109 -4.88 8.49 4.86
C GLY A 109 -5.57 9.39 3.85
N VAL A 110 -5.25 9.27 2.56
CA VAL A 110 -5.93 10.02 1.49
C VAL A 110 -7.43 9.71 1.48
N LEU A 111 -7.82 8.45 1.65
CA LEU A 111 -9.21 8.05 1.73
C LEU A 111 -9.93 8.65 2.95
N VAL A 112 -9.28 8.65 4.12
CA VAL A 112 -9.87 9.23 5.35
C VAL A 112 -10.03 10.75 5.23
N LEU A 113 -9.01 11.43 4.71
CA LEU A 113 -9.05 12.89 4.54
C LEU A 113 -10.06 13.35 3.49
N SER A 114 -10.36 12.51 2.51
CA SER A 114 -11.33 12.82 1.45
C SER A 114 -12.78 12.81 1.92
N LYS A 115 -13.05 12.25 3.09
CA LYS A 115 -14.38 12.24 3.68
C LYS A 115 -14.52 13.43 4.61
N GLY A 116 -15.46 14.30 4.33
CA GLY A 116 -15.85 15.35 5.26
C GLY A 116 -16.28 14.76 6.62
N ALA A 117 -16.22 15.56 7.67
CA ALA A 117 -16.48 15.20 9.06
C ALA A 117 -17.85 14.54 9.36
N ASN A 118 -18.76 14.50 8.39
CA ASN A 118 -20.15 14.03 8.54
C ASN A 118 -20.39 12.59 8.03
N GLY A 119 -19.38 11.88 7.56
CA GLY A 119 -19.52 10.49 7.12
C GLY A 119 -19.54 9.53 8.30
N GLN A 120 -20.66 8.83 8.55
CA GLN A 120 -20.68 7.68 9.45
C GLN A 120 -19.70 6.64 8.91
N GLN A 121 -18.61 6.39 9.63
CA GLN A 121 -17.60 5.44 9.23
C GLN A 121 -18.05 4.01 9.55
N ALA A 122 -18.47 3.27 8.53
CA ALA A 122 -18.70 1.83 8.67
C ALA A 122 -17.39 1.05 8.89
N PHE A 123 -16.23 1.68 8.67
CA PHE A 123 -14.91 1.07 8.81
C PHE A 123 -13.97 2.03 9.54
N SER A 124 -13.45 1.61 10.69
CA SER A 124 -12.47 2.39 11.44
C SER A 124 -11.04 2.06 10.98
N PHE A 125 -10.17 3.07 10.95
CA PHE A 125 -8.74 2.87 10.67
C PHE A 125 -8.10 1.80 11.59
N GLY A 126 -8.56 1.72 12.84
CA GLY A 126 -8.11 0.70 13.80
C GLY A 126 -8.41 -0.73 13.36
N GLN A 127 -9.52 -0.97 12.65
CA GLN A 127 -9.85 -2.31 12.13
C GLN A 127 -8.96 -2.72 10.97
N ALA A 128 -8.39 -1.77 10.23
CA ALA A 128 -7.44 -2.04 9.15
C ALA A 128 -6.03 -2.37 9.66
N LEU A 129 -5.68 -2.00 10.89
CA LEU A 129 -4.32 -2.16 11.41
C LEU A 129 -3.86 -3.62 11.44
N VAL A 130 -4.70 -4.53 11.93
CA VAL A 130 -4.33 -5.96 12.05
C VAL A 130 -4.10 -6.61 10.68
N PRO A 131 -5.03 -6.51 9.69
CA PRO A 131 -4.77 -6.99 8.34
C PRO A 131 -3.55 -6.33 7.69
N MET A 132 -3.34 -5.03 7.91
CA MET A 132 -2.21 -4.30 7.38
C MET A 132 -0.87 -4.82 7.94
N LEU A 133 -0.79 -5.08 9.25
CA LEU A 133 0.40 -5.65 9.88
C LEU A 133 0.70 -7.03 9.31
N LEU A 134 -0.32 -7.88 9.17
CA LEU A 134 -0.16 -9.22 8.61
C LEU A 134 0.28 -9.19 7.14
N ALA A 135 -0.25 -8.27 6.33
CA ALA A 135 0.11 -8.13 4.91
C ALA A 135 1.54 -7.58 4.70
N GLY A 136 2.12 -6.93 5.69
CA GLY A 136 3.53 -6.54 5.68
C GLY A 136 4.49 -7.73 5.68
N ILE A 137 4.09 -8.86 6.27
CA ILE A 137 4.94 -10.07 6.35
C ILE A 137 5.27 -10.63 4.96
N PRO A 138 4.30 -10.99 4.10
CA PRO A 138 4.61 -11.47 2.76
C PRO A 138 5.37 -10.44 1.93
N THR A 139 5.12 -9.14 2.11
CA THR A 139 5.86 -8.08 1.43
C THR A 139 7.34 -8.08 1.85
N ALA A 140 7.64 -8.21 3.13
CA ALA A 140 9.00 -8.32 3.63
C ALA A 140 9.70 -9.59 3.13
N ILE A 141 9.02 -10.72 3.13
CA ILE A 141 9.55 -12.00 2.65
C ILE A 141 9.91 -11.89 1.16
N MET A 142 9.02 -11.37 0.33
CA MET A 142 9.29 -11.20 -1.11
C MET A 142 10.45 -10.24 -1.36
N GLY A 143 10.51 -9.11 -0.65
CA GLY A 143 11.63 -8.18 -0.73
C GLY A 143 12.96 -8.79 -0.30
N SER A 144 12.96 -9.59 0.77
CA SER A 144 14.15 -10.30 1.25
C SER A 144 14.65 -11.34 0.25
N LEU A 145 13.77 -12.24 -0.18
CA LEU A 145 14.13 -13.36 -1.05
C LEU A 145 14.61 -12.87 -2.40
N LEU A 146 13.92 -11.94 -3.04
CA LEU A 146 14.31 -11.48 -4.37
C LEU A 146 15.55 -10.61 -4.36
N SER A 147 15.77 -9.79 -3.32
CA SER A 147 17.04 -9.09 -3.16
C SER A 147 18.22 -10.07 -3.02
N ALA A 148 18.06 -11.12 -2.20
CA ALA A 148 19.11 -12.11 -1.99
C ALA A 148 19.38 -12.97 -3.21
N LEU A 149 18.32 -13.47 -3.87
CA LEU A 149 18.44 -14.29 -5.07
C LEU A 149 19.08 -13.51 -6.21
N SER A 150 18.61 -12.29 -6.48
CA SER A 150 19.15 -11.47 -7.54
C SER A 150 20.63 -11.11 -7.28
N SER A 151 20.99 -10.76 -6.04
CA SER A 151 22.38 -10.46 -5.67
C SER A 151 23.30 -11.70 -5.64
N ALA A 152 22.76 -12.92 -5.69
CA ALA A 152 23.53 -14.15 -5.78
C ALA A 152 23.76 -14.59 -7.23
N LEU A 153 23.04 -14.01 -8.20
CA LEU A 153 23.14 -14.29 -9.63
C LEU A 153 24.05 -13.30 -10.37
N ASP A 154 24.31 -12.14 -9.77
CA ASP A 154 25.27 -11.12 -10.24
C ASP A 154 26.69 -11.47 -9.78
#